data_baa6942225b7f914fc88319acbda2de1
#
_entry.id   baa6942225b7f914fc88319acbda2de1
#
_cell.length_a   1.000
_cell.length_b   1.000
_cell.length_c   1.000
_cell.angle_alpha   90.00
_cell.angle_beta   90.00
_cell.angle_gamma   90.00
#
_symmetry.space_group_name_H-M   'P 1'
#
loop_
_entity.id
_entity.type
_entity.pdbx_description
1 polymer ?
#
loop_
_entity_poly.entity_id
_entity_poly.type
_entity_poly.pdbx_seq_one_letter_code
_entity_poly.pdbx_strand_id
1 'polypeptide(L)'
;LGLKPMGIDINPLANLITRVKLQGIDQKKITKAINDIEKKITSNDYNFELHNFQNIQKWYREDFIVTFSKIRTAIMEEQCANIRKYFWVCLIDPLKKYSNTRSSTFKLHVKEEKVISSMEDNICLDYLTNIRKHYILLPAFKRERKIELSIDDSVKALKNMENECVEFICTSPPYGDNSTTVTYGQFSMLPIYWIDNKDMDKFDSDLTQNYSSIDSSSLGGRKKELADFVNTNILTEYLASIKENKRPKVISFITDYFEVLNNFNHVLKQQGFVMMTIGNRRVDNQVLPLTELTKDFFITSGYKLKAELTRNITSKRMPRKVSRVNRTAVESMNTEYVLIFQK
;
A
#
# COMPACT_ATOMS: atom_id res chain seq x y z
N LEU A 1 -0.05 9.82 23.57
CA LEU A 1 0.65 11.07 23.24
C LEU A 1 -0.30 12.26 23.01
N GLY A 2 -1.64 12.03 22.94
CA GLY A 2 -2.61 13.13 22.75
C GLY A 2 -2.69 13.69 21.31
N LEU A 3 -1.93 13.13 20.36
CA LEU A 3 -1.95 13.55 18.97
C LEU A 3 -3.25 13.12 18.27
N LYS A 4 -3.70 13.92 17.30
CA LYS A 4 -4.80 13.59 16.37
C LYS A 4 -4.17 13.16 15.04
N PRO A 5 -4.00 11.86 14.79
CA PRO A 5 -3.40 11.38 13.55
C PRO A 5 -4.39 11.49 12.38
N MET A 6 -3.85 11.91 11.23
CA MET A 6 -4.50 11.83 9.94
C MET A 6 -3.68 10.92 9.02
N GLY A 7 -4.32 10.08 8.24
CA GLY A 7 -3.69 9.23 7.23
C GLY A 7 -4.34 9.44 5.86
N ILE A 8 -3.51 9.60 4.85
CA ILE A 8 -3.94 9.74 3.44
C ILE A 8 -3.21 8.66 2.64
N ASP A 9 -3.96 7.82 1.96
CA ASP A 9 -3.43 6.80 1.04
C ASP A 9 -4.44 6.56 -0.07
N ILE A 10 -4.00 6.46 -1.30
CA ILE A 10 -4.88 6.18 -2.44
C ILE A 10 -5.38 4.73 -2.47
N ASN A 11 -4.73 3.82 -1.74
CA ASN A 11 -5.06 2.41 -1.74
C ASN A 11 -6.14 2.08 -0.69
N PRO A 12 -7.38 1.69 -1.09
CA PRO A 12 -8.45 1.37 -0.15
C PRO A 12 -8.08 0.24 0.84
N LEU A 13 -7.29 -0.74 0.40
CA LEU A 13 -6.87 -1.85 1.26
C LEU A 13 -5.89 -1.40 2.33
N ALA A 14 -4.96 -0.50 2.01
CA ALA A 14 -4.04 0.08 2.99
C ALA A 14 -4.79 0.87 4.07
N ASN A 15 -5.82 1.62 3.66
CA ASN A 15 -6.70 2.33 4.56
C ASN A 15 -7.44 1.37 5.51
N LEU A 16 -8.07 0.30 4.98
CA LEU A 16 -8.77 -0.70 5.78
C LEU A 16 -7.85 -1.37 6.81
N ILE A 17 -6.64 -1.79 6.40
CA ILE A 17 -5.65 -2.40 7.31
C ILE A 17 -5.26 -1.43 8.41
N THR A 18 -5.01 -0.16 8.07
CA THR A 18 -4.66 0.89 9.03
C THR A 18 -5.79 1.12 10.02
N ARG A 19 -7.02 1.22 9.55
CA ARG A 19 -8.21 1.39 10.39
C ARG A 19 -8.35 0.26 11.40
N VAL A 20 -8.25 -0.99 10.95
CA VAL A 20 -8.34 -2.17 11.83
C VAL A 20 -7.25 -2.18 12.90
N LYS A 21 -6.02 -1.81 12.55
CA LYS A 21 -4.92 -1.73 13.51
C LYS A 21 -5.09 -0.64 14.56
N LEU A 22 -5.81 0.42 14.25
CA LEU A 22 -5.89 1.62 15.09
C LEU A 22 -7.22 1.76 15.84
N GLN A 23 -8.32 1.20 15.34
CA GLN A 23 -9.65 1.37 15.93
C GLN A 23 -9.87 0.60 17.24
N GLY A 24 -9.15 -0.54 17.41
CA GLY A 24 -9.40 -1.47 18.51
C GLY A 24 -10.71 -2.25 18.35
N ILE A 25 -10.87 -3.32 19.11
CA ILE A 25 -12.08 -4.16 19.12
C ILE A 25 -12.38 -4.60 20.55
N ASP A 26 -13.68 -4.64 20.92
CA ASP A 26 -14.13 -5.19 22.18
C ASP A 26 -13.82 -6.69 22.26
N GLN A 27 -13.02 -7.07 23.25
CA GLN A 27 -12.50 -8.44 23.38
C GLN A 27 -13.58 -9.49 23.62
N LYS A 28 -14.66 -9.15 24.33
CA LYS A 28 -15.75 -10.10 24.58
C LYS A 28 -16.57 -10.34 23.32
N LYS A 29 -16.87 -9.27 22.58
CA LYS A 29 -17.62 -9.36 21.31
C LYS A 29 -16.85 -10.15 20.25
N ILE A 30 -15.55 -9.88 20.09
CA ILE A 30 -14.77 -10.57 19.07
C ILE A 30 -14.57 -12.06 19.40
N THR A 31 -14.39 -12.45 20.66
CA THR A 31 -14.30 -13.87 21.04
C THR A 31 -15.56 -14.63 20.65
N LYS A 32 -16.74 -14.07 20.91
CA LYS A 32 -18.00 -14.65 20.45
C LYS A 32 -18.06 -14.76 18.94
N ALA A 33 -17.75 -13.68 18.24
CA ALA A 33 -17.80 -13.63 16.78
C ALA A 33 -16.82 -14.62 16.11
N ILE A 34 -15.64 -14.87 16.70
CA ILE A 34 -14.70 -15.89 16.21
C ILE A 34 -15.32 -17.29 16.34
N ASN A 35 -15.97 -17.61 17.44
CA ASN A 35 -16.62 -18.90 17.59
C ASN A 35 -17.80 -19.07 16.63
N ASP A 36 -18.55 -18.00 16.39
CA ASP A 36 -19.70 -18.00 15.48
C ASP A 36 -19.27 -18.17 14.03
N ILE A 37 -18.24 -17.46 13.58
CA ILE A 37 -17.72 -17.60 12.20
C ILE A 37 -17.09 -18.98 11.99
N GLU A 38 -16.34 -19.51 12.96
CA GLU A 38 -15.77 -20.86 12.91
C GLU A 38 -16.84 -21.92 12.70
N LYS A 39 -17.94 -21.88 13.49
CA LYS A 39 -19.07 -22.80 13.33
C LYS A 39 -19.69 -22.74 11.93
N LYS A 40 -19.90 -21.52 11.41
CA LYS A 40 -20.48 -21.33 10.08
C LYS A 40 -19.61 -21.90 8.97
N ILE A 41 -18.32 -21.53 8.94
CA ILE A 41 -17.44 -21.95 7.84
C ILE A 41 -17.05 -23.43 7.87
N THR A 42 -17.12 -24.08 9.03
CA THR A 42 -16.85 -25.52 9.18
C THR A 42 -18.12 -26.39 9.03
N SER A 43 -19.32 -25.83 9.10
CA SER A 43 -20.58 -26.58 8.91
C SER A 43 -20.79 -26.91 7.45
N ASN A 44 -21.21 -28.14 7.16
CA ASN A 44 -21.59 -28.54 5.80
C ASN A 44 -22.95 -27.99 5.38
N ASP A 45 -23.82 -27.70 6.34
CA ASP A 45 -25.20 -27.25 6.09
C ASP A 45 -25.35 -25.72 6.09
N TYR A 46 -24.22 -24.99 6.18
CA TYR A 46 -24.25 -23.51 6.16
C TYR A 46 -24.59 -23.01 4.75
N ASN A 47 -25.70 -22.28 4.64
CA ASN A 47 -26.14 -21.70 3.38
C ASN A 47 -25.37 -20.41 3.08
N PHE A 48 -24.88 -20.26 1.88
CA PHE A 48 -24.09 -19.11 1.43
C PHE A 48 -24.34 -18.81 -0.05
N GLU A 49 -24.04 -17.59 -0.46
CA GLU A 49 -24.13 -17.14 -1.84
C GLU A 49 -22.76 -17.18 -2.51
N LEU A 50 -22.69 -17.66 -3.76
CA LEU A 50 -21.48 -17.58 -4.55
C LEU A 50 -21.18 -16.12 -4.92
N HIS A 51 -20.01 -15.67 -4.53
CA HIS A 51 -19.52 -14.36 -4.92
C HIS A 51 -18.93 -14.39 -6.32
N ASN A 52 -19.13 -13.30 -7.06
CA ASN A 52 -18.62 -13.17 -8.41
C ASN A 52 -18.04 -11.77 -8.65
N PHE A 53 -16.97 -11.70 -9.44
CA PHE A 53 -16.39 -10.47 -9.98
C PHE A 53 -15.71 -10.78 -11.31
N GLN A 54 -15.39 -9.73 -12.07
CA GLN A 54 -14.82 -9.88 -13.41
C GLN A 54 -13.52 -10.73 -13.40
N ASN A 55 -13.51 -11.80 -14.20
CA ASN A 55 -12.39 -12.73 -14.34
C ASN A 55 -12.04 -13.53 -13.06
N ILE A 56 -12.99 -13.79 -12.18
CA ILE A 56 -12.74 -14.55 -10.94
C ILE A 56 -12.11 -15.93 -11.23
N GLN A 57 -12.57 -16.66 -12.26
CA GLN A 57 -12.02 -17.96 -12.65
C GLN A 57 -10.56 -17.90 -13.14
N LYS A 58 -10.12 -16.77 -13.64
CA LYS A 58 -8.70 -16.56 -13.97
C LYS A 58 -7.83 -16.57 -12.71
N TRP A 59 -8.35 -16.04 -11.62
CA TRP A 59 -7.57 -15.78 -10.40
C TRP A 59 -7.78 -16.81 -9.30
N TYR A 60 -8.83 -17.61 -9.36
CA TYR A 60 -9.13 -18.63 -8.35
C TYR A 60 -9.69 -19.89 -9.01
N ARG A 61 -9.36 -21.06 -8.45
CA ARG A 61 -10.00 -22.32 -8.77
C ARG A 61 -11.46 -22.30 -8.32
N GLU A 62 -12.30 -23.09 -8.98
CA GLU A 62 -13.74 -23.13 -8.70
C GLU A 62 -14.04 -23.58 -7.26
N ASP A 63 -13.38 -24.63 -6.78
CA ASP A 63 -13.49 -25.10 -5.40
C ASP A 63 -13.09 -24.03 -4.37
N PHE A 64 -12.03 -23.25 -4.65
CA PHE A 64 -11.61 -22.14 -3.81
C PHE A 64 -12.59 -20.97 -3.83
N ILE A 65 -13.23 -20.69 -4.97
CA ILE A 65 -14.31 -19.70 -5.07
C ILE A 65 -15.47 -20.08 -4.14
N VAL A 66 -15.85 -21.36 -4.11
CA VAL A 66 -16.88 -21.87 -3.19
C VAL A 66 -16.50 -21.64 -1.73
N THR A 67 -15.28 -22.06 -1.34
CA THR A 67 -14.78 -21.90 0.03
C THR A 67 -14.68 -20.42 0.45
N PHE A 68 -14.14 -19.55 -0.40
CA PHE A 68 -14.07 -18.12 -0.11
C PHE A 68 -15.45 -17.44 -0.07
N SER A 69 -16.39 -17.85 -0.91
CA SER A 69 -17.77 -17.34 -0.88
C SER A 69 -18.47 -17.67 0.41
N LYS A 70 -18.26 -18.88 0.93
CA LYS A 70 -18.73 -19.31 2.23
C LYS A 70 -18.19 -18.43 3.36
N ILE A 71 -16.88 -18.20 3.36
CA ILE A 71 -16.24 -17.31 4.35
C ILE A 71 -16.78 -15.88 4.22
N ARG A 72 -16.91 -15.37 3.00
CA ARG A 72 -17.44 -14.04 2.71
C ARG A 72 -18.83 -13.87 3.28
N THR A 73 -19.75 -14.79 3.02
CA THR A 73 -21.12 -14.76 3.56
C THR A 73 -21.11 -14.74 5.08
N ALA A 74 -20.29 -15.58 5.73
CA ALA A 74 -20.18 -15.61 7.18
C ALA A 74 -19.66 -14.29 7.77
N ILE A 75 -18.72 -13.61 7.10
CA ILE A 75 -18.26 -12.27 7.49
C ILE A 75 -19.37 -11.25 7.36
N MET A 76 -20.12 -11.28 6.24
CA MET A 76 -21.19 -10.32 5.95
C MET A 76 -22.35 -10.37 6.95
N GLU A 77 -22.58 -11.52 7.57
CA GLU A 77 -23.62 -11.71 8.60
C GLU A 77 -23.22 -11.16 9.97
N GLU A 78 -21.92 -10.88 10.22
CA GLU A 78 -21.49 -10.24 11.46
C GLU A 78 -22.05 -8.82 11.54
N GLN A 79 -22.71 -8.48 12.64
CA GLN A 79 -23.40 -7.21 12.80
C GLN A 79 -22.47 -6.04 13.15
N CYS A 80 -21.35 -6.33 13.82
CA CYS A 80 -20.39 -5.30 14.22
C CYS A 80 -19.41 -4.99 13.07
N ALA A 81 -19.54 -3.80 12.48
CA ALA A 81 -18.68 -3.36 11.37
C ALA A 81 -17.18 -3.44 11.69
N ASN A 82 -16.76 -3.14 12.93
CA ASN A 82 -15.35 -3.22 13.32
C ASN A 82 -14.84 -4.67 13.34
N ILE A 83 -15.70 -5.63 13.72
CA ILE A 83 -15.38 -7.05 13.69
C ILE A 83 -15.36 -7.56 12.24
N ARG A 84 -16.30 -7.14 11.39
CA ARG A 84 -16.27 -7.48 9.95
C ARG A 84 -14.97 -7.00 9.29
N LYS A 85 -14.58 -5.73 9.54
CA LYS A 85 -13.34 -5.18 9.02
C LYS A 85 -12.11 -5.99 9.46
N TYR A 86 -12.08 -6.42 10.72
CA TYR A 86 -11.03 -7.30 11.22
C TYR A 86 -11.02 -8.65 10.49
N PHE A 87 -12.17 -9.27 10.30
CA PHE A 87 -12.29 -10.54 9.58
C PHE A 87 -11.85 -10.41 8.12
N TRP A 88 -12.18 -9.30 7.46
CA TRP A 88 -11.66 -8.99 6.11
C TRP A 88 -10.14 -8.91 6.08
N VAL A 89 -9.53 -8.22 7.02
CA VAL A 89 -8.06 -8.10 7.09
C VAL A 89 -7.41 -9.46 7.32
N CYS A 90 -8.00 -10.33 8.14
CA CYS A 90 -7.51 -11.70 8.34
C CYS A 90 -7.63 -12.58 7.08
N LEU A 91 -8.54 -12.25 6.16
CA LEU A 91 -8.76 -12.99 4.91
C LEU A 91 -7.76 -12.62 3.80
N ILE A 92 -7.07 -11.48 3.89
CA ILE A 92 -6.17 -10.98 2.84
C ILE A 92 -5.06 -12.00 2.49
N ASP A 93 -4.40 -12.54 3.51
CA ASP A 93 -3.32 -13.51 3.30
C ASP A 93 -3.80 -14.81 2.66
N PRO A 94 -4.90 -15.47 3.10
CA PRO A 94 -5.51 -16.60 2.40
C PRO A 94 -5.90 -16.27 0.96
N LEU A 95 -6.59 -15.15 0.72
CA LEU A 95 -6.97 -14.72 -0.64
C LEU A 95 -5.76 -14.65 -1.57
N LYS A 96 -4.63 -14.17 -1.07
CA LYS A 96 -3.40 -14.12 -1.84
C LYS A 96 -2.75 -15.49 -2.00
N LYS A 97 -2.62 -16.26 -0.94
CA LYS A 97 -1.96 -17.57 -0.92
C LYS A 97 -2.62 -18.55 -1.90
N TYR A 98 -3.94 -18.58 -1.90
CA TYR A 98 -4.75 -19.51 -2.68
C TYR A 98 -5.21 -18.94 -4.04
N SER A 99 -4.77 -17.72 -4.39
CA SER A 99 -4.99 -17.21 -5.74
C SER A 99 -4.10 -17.92 -6.77
N ASN A 100 -4.52 -17.89 -8.03
CA ASN A 100 -3.73 -18.39 -9.16
C ASN A 100 -2.55 -17.45 -9.51
N THR A 101 -2.32 -16.36 -8.77
CA THR A 101 -1.19 -15.46 -9.00
C THR A 101 0.08 -15.92 -8.27
N ARG A 102 1.24 -15.65 -8.86
CA ARG A 102 2.54 -15.99 -8.26
C ARG A 102 2.77 -15.16 -6.99
N SER A 103 3.30 -15.80 -5.96
CA SER A 103 3.67 -15.13 -4.69
C SER A 103 5.04 -14.45 -4.72
N SER A 104 5.87 -14.76 -5.74
CA SER A 104 7.24 -14.25 -5.87
C SER A 104 7.33 -12.84 -6.46
N THR A 105 6.22 -12.26 -6.90
CA THR A 105 6.16 -10.94 -7.53
C THR A 105 4.97 -10.13 -6.99
N PHE A 106 5.08 -8.81 -7.05
CA PHE A 106 3.98 -7.90 -6.73
C PHE A 106 3.01 -7.68 -7.90
N LYS A 107 3.35 -8.15 -9.10
CA LYS A 107 2.46 -8.12 -10.27
C LYS A 107 1.58 -9.34 -10.30
N LEU A 108 0.38 -9.18 -10.84
CA LEU A 108 -0.55 -10.29 -11.07
C LEU A 108 -0.09 -11.11 -12.28
N HIS A 109 0.52 -12.24 -12.02
CA HIS A 109 0.94 -13.23 -13.03
C HIS A 109 0.39 -14.61 -12.66
N VAL A 110 -0.35 -15.21 -13.57
CA VAL A 110 -0.90 -16.54 -13.38
C VAL A 110 0.22 -17.57 -13.20
N LYS A 111 0.04 -18.46 -12.23
CA LYS A 111 0.90 -19.64 -12.01
C LYS A 111 0.74 -20.63 -13.16
N GLU A 112 1.68 -21.54 -13.26
CA GLU A 112 1.55 -22.70 -14.17
C GLU A 112 0.40 -23.60 -13.70
N GLU A 113 -0.33 -24.18 -14.65
CA GLU A 113 -1.51 -25.02 -14.38
C GLU A 113 -1.21 -26.17 -13.42
N LYS A 114 -0.04 -26.80 -13.56
CA LYS A 114 0.42 -27.86 -12.67
C LYS A 114 0.51 -27.39 -11.20
N VAL A 115 0.93 -26.15 -10.98
CA VAL A 115 1.03 -25.56 -9.63
C VAL A 115 -0.36 -25.25 -9.09
N ILE A 116 -1.25 -24.71 -9.93
CA ILE A 116 -2.64 -24.42 -9.55
C ILE A 116 -3.36 -25.72 -9.14
N SER A 117 -3.26 -26.76 -9.96
CA SER A 117 -3.96 -28.04 -9.73
C SER A 117 -3.43 -28.78 -8.49
N SER A 118 -2.16 -28.58 -8.12
CA SER A 118 -1.56 -29.22 -6.94
C SER A 118 -1.82 -28.50 -5.61
N MET A 119 -2.47 -27.33 -5.63
CA MET A 119 -2.77 -26.61 -4.38
C MET A 119 -3.87 -27.35 -3.59
N GLU A 120 -3.61 -27.63 -2.33
CA GLU A 120 -4.59 -28.20 -1.40
C GLU A 120 -5.50 -27.13 -0.83
N ASP A 121 -6.79 -27.44 -0.59
CA ASP A 121 -7.72 -26.55 0.09
C ASP A 121 -7.57 -26.61 1.61
N ASN A 122 -6.73 -25.75 2.12
CA ASN A 122 -6.59 -25.48 3.55
C ASN A 122 -7.06 -24.06 3.93
N ILE A 123 -7.93 -23.45 3.08
CA ILE A 123 -8.35 -22.05 3.20
C ILE A 123 -8.98 -21.76 4.55
N CYS A 124 -9.95 -22.58 4.99
CA CYS A 124 -10.62 -22.39 6.27
C CYS A 124 -9.65 -22.48 7.46
N LEU A 125 -8.72 -23.45 7.44
CA LEU A 125 -7.72 -23.63 8.48
C LEU A 125 -6.76 -22.43 8.58
N ASP A 126 -6.25 -21.99 7.43
CA ASP A 126 -5.34 -20.84 7.37
C ASP A 126 -6.06 -19.55 7.80
N TYR A 127 -7.30 -19.37 7.39
CA TYR A 127 -8.10 -18.21 7.78
C TYR A 127 -8.32 -18.16 9.30
N LEU A 128 -8.75 -19.25 9.91
CA LEU A 128 -8.94 -19.34 11.36
C LEU A 128 -7.62 -19.17 12.12
N THR A 129 -6.53 -19.69 11.58
CA THR A 129 -5.18 -19.50 12.13
C THR A 129 -4.79 -18.02 12.11
N ASN A 130 -5.06 -17.31 11.01
CA ASN A 130 -4.80 -15.86 10.91
C ASN A 130 -5.65 -15.06 11.89
N ILE A 131 -6.93 -15.39 12.02
CA ILE A 131 -7.81 -14.75 13.01
C ILE A 131 -7.20 -14.88 14.40
N ARG A 132 -6.82 -16.07 14.84
CA ARG A 132 -6.25 -16.30 16.18
C ARG A 132 -4.91 -15.62 16.37
N LYS A 133 -4.04 -15.66 15.36
CA LYS A 133 -2.73 -15.01 15.37
C LYS A 133 -2.84 -13.48 15.47
N HIS A 134 -3.71 -12.86 14.68
CA HIS A 134 -3.88 -11.42 14.68
C HIS A 134 -4.66 -10.92 15.88
N TYR A 135 -5.53 -11.74 16.45
CA TYR A 135 -6.26 -11.41 17.67
C TYR A 135 -5.31 -11.06 18.84
N ILE A 136 -4.21 -11.78 18.99
CA ILE A 136 -3.20 -11.52 20.02
C ILE A 136 -2.53 -10.14 19.83
N LEU A 137 -2.45 -9.68 18.58
CA LEU A 137 -1.82 -8.41 18.21
C LEU A 137 -2.78 -7.21 18.27
N LEU A 138 -4.09 -7.47 18.43
CA LEU A 138 -5.05 -6.38 18.57
C LEU A 138 -4.83 -5.65 19.89
N PRO A 139 -4.56 -4.35 19.86
CA PRO A 139 -4.40 -3.63 21.10
C PRO A 139 -5.73 -3.64 21.85
N ALA A 140 -5.67 -3.96 23.12
CA ALA A 140 -6.80 -3.84 24.06
C ALA A 140 -7.08 -2.35 24.30
N PHE A 141 -7.62 -1.63 23.33
CA PHE A 141 -7.93 -0.22 23.47
C PHE A 141 -9.18 -0.03 24.31
N LYS A 142 -9.02 0.62 25.44
CA LYS A 142 -10.11 1.07 26.30
C LYS A 142 -10.82 2.34 25.78
N ARG A 143 -10.30 3.00 24.74
CA ARG A 143 -10.86 4.24 24.18
C ARG A 143 -10.75 4.21 22.66
N GLU A 144 -11.86 4.52 21.97
CA GLU A 144 -11.86 4.83 20.54
C GLU A 144 -10.97 6.06 20.31
N ARG A 145 -9.91 5.88 19.54
CA ARG A 145 -9.11 7.00 19.04
C ARG A 145 -9.81 7.53 17.80
N LYS A 146 -10.10 8.81 17.77
CA LYS A 146 -10.54 9.47 16.54
C LYS A 146 -9.33 9.55 15.60
N ILE A 147 -9.38 8.74 14.57
CA ILE A 147 -8.37 8.67 13.52
C ILE A 147 -9.06 9.12 12.24
N GLU A 148 -8.54 10.15 11.62
CA GLU A 148 -9.00 10.60 10.32
C GLU A 148 -8.21 9.86 9.25
N LEU A 149 -8.89 9.03 8.46
CA LEU A 149 -8.31 8.31 7.33
C LEU A 149 -9.06 8.71 6.06
N SER A 150 -8.32 9.06 5.03
CA SER A 150 -8.85 9.40 3.70
C SER A 150 -8.25 8.50 2.64
N ILE A 151 -9.09 8.04 1.71
CA ILE A 151 -8.67 7.36 0.49
C ILE A 151 -8.69 8.42 -0.62
N ASP A 152 -7.54 9.02 -0.89
CA ASP A 152 -7.43 10.10 -1.87
C ASP A 152 -6.00 10.19 -2.41
N ASP A 153 -5.84 10.88 -3.53
CA ASP A 153 -4.55 11.33 -4.03
C ASP A 153 -3.93 12.33 -3.05
N SER A 154 -2.71 12.06 -2.61
CA SER A 154 -2.02 12.88 -1.61
C SER A 154 -1.78 14.33 -2.09
N VAL A 155 -1.53 14.54 -3.40
CA VAL A 155 -1.38 15.90 -3.95
C VAL A 155 -2.67 16.68 -3.76
N LYS A 156 -3.81 16.07 -4.17
CA LYS A 156 -5.13 16.68 -4.07
C LYS A 156 -5.57 16.90 -2.62
N ALA A 157 -5.41 15.86 -1.78
CA ALA A 157 -5.83 15.92 -0.39
C ALA A 157 -5.08 17.00 0.39
N LEU A 158 -3.75 17.05 0.28
CA LEU A 158 -2.93 18.05 0.97
C LEU A 158 -3.19 19.47 0.48
N LYS A 159 -3.42 19.66 -0.82
CA LYS A 159 -3.75 20.98 -1.39
C LYS A 159 -5.05 21.56 -0.82
N ASN A 160 -6.00 20.70 -0.45
CA ASN A 160 -7.29 21.12 0.09
C ASN A 160 -7.27 21.32 1.62
N MET A 161 -6.16 21.03 2.29
CA MET A 161 -6.01 21.28 3.73
C MET A 161 -5.75 22.75 4.00
N GLU A 162 -6.04 23.16 5.23
CA GLU A 162 -5.71 24.51 5.71
C GLU A 162 -4.19 24.73 5.78
N ASN A 163 -3.77 25.97 5.58
CA ASN A 163 -2.37 26.36 5.74
C ASN A 163 -1.93 26.15 7.20
N GLU A 164 -0.71 25.64 7.39
CA GLU A 164 -0.07 25.50 8.71
C GLU A 164 -0.94 24.79 9.77
N CYS A 165 -1.64 23.71 9.36
CA CYS A 165 -2.53 22.93 10.24
C CYS A 165 -1.87 21.69 10.85
N VAL A 166 -0.70 21.23 10.33
CA VAL A 166 -0.01 20.00 10.72
C VAL A 166 1.28 20.30 11.48
N GLU A 167 1.54 19.61 12.57
CA GLU A 167 2.75 19.77 13.39
C GLU A 167 3.85 18.77 13.00
N PHE A 168 3.47 17.61 12.51
CA PHE A 168 4.40 16.54 12.17
C PHE A 168 3.92 15.73 10.98
N ILE A 169 4.77 15.57 9.98
CA ILE A 169 4.54 14.72 8.81
C ILE A 169 5.49 13.51 8.89
N CYS A 170 4.95 12.31 8.79
CA CYS A 170 5.72 11.07 8.72
C CYS A 170 5.27 10.28 7.51
N THR A 171 6.18 10.03 6.56
CA THR A 171 5.82 9.36 5.32
C THR A 171 6.96 8.50 4.76
N SER A 172 6.58 7.52 3.93
CA SER A 172 7.48 6.73 3.11
C SER A 172 6.90 6.70 1.69
N PRO A 173 7.13 7.74 0.89
CA PRO A 173 6.62 7.79 -0.48
C PRO A 173 7.23 6.68 -1.33
N PRO A 174 6.63 6.31 -2.48
CA PRO A 174 7.29 5.42 -3.42
C PRO A 174 8.61 6.01 -3.89
N TYR A 175 9.62 5.16 -4.11
CA TYR A 175 10.95 5.62 -4.55
C TYR A 175 11.06 5.77 -6.08
N GLY A 176 9.94 5.79 -6.77
CA GLY A 176 9.74 5.91 -8.20
C GLY A 176 8.33 5.50 -8.57
N ASP A 177 7.96 5.57 -9.84
CA ASP A 177 6.63 5.17 -10.29
C ASP A 177 6.30 3.71 -9.92
N ASN A 178 5.06 3.44 -9.48
CA ASN A 178 4.65 2.10 -9.04
C ASN A 178 4.69 1.07 -10.16
N SER A 179 4.45 1.46 -11.41
CA SER A 179 4.41 0.54 -12.55
C SER A 179 5.76 -0.13 -12.82
N THR A 180 6.86 0.51 -12.45
CA THR A 180 8.23 0.00 -12.64
C THR A 180 8.93 -0.38 -11.33
N THR A 181 8.33 -0.11 -10.18
CA THR A 181 8.86 -0.47 -8.86
C THR A 181 8.03 -1.59 -8.23
N VAL A 182 7.12 -1.24 -7.33
CA VAL A 182 6.23 -2.17 -6.63
C VAL A 182 4.79 -1.79 -6.97
N THR A 183 4.10 -2.67 -7.66
CA THR A 183 2.70 -2.48 -8.04
C THR A 183 1.79 -2.80 -6.85
N TYR A 184 1.78 -1.90 -5.85
CA TYR A 184 0.95 -2.06 -4.64
C TYR A 184 -0.54 -2.16 -4.97
N GLY A 185 -1.00 -1.42 -5.98
CA GLY A 185 -2.36 -1.47 -6.46
C GLY A 185 -2.73 -2.85 -6.98
N GLN A 186 -1.95 -3.42 -7.91
CA GLN A 186 -2.20 -4.77 -8.41
C GLN A 186 -2.20 -5.82 -7.28
N PHE A 187 -1.28 -5.67 -6.33
CA PHE A 187 -1.21 -6.57 -5.19
C PHE A 187 -2.47 -6.52 -4.32
N SER A 188 -3.12 -5.38 -4.23
CA SER A 188 -4.30 -5.14 -3.40
C SER A 188 -5.61 -5.53 -4.08
N MET A 189 -5.65 -5.59 -5.42
CA MET A 189 -6.91 -5.71 -6.17
C MET A 189 -7.67 -7.00 -5.88
N LEU A 190 -6.99 -8.15 -5.81
CA LEU A 190 -7.69 -9.42 -5.55
C LEU A 190 -8.41 -9.41 -4.19
N PRO A 191 -7.77 -9.02 -3.07
CA PRO A 191 -8.51 -8.82 -1.81
C PRO A 191 -9.66 -7.81 -1.92
N ILE A 192 -9.45 -6.66 -2.59
CA ILE A 192 -10.49 -5.63 -2.73
C ILE A 192 -11.75 -6.18 -3.41
N TYR A 193 -11.62 -7.02 -4.43
CA TYR A 193 -12.76 -7.62 -5.11
C TYR A 193 -13.58 -8.59 -4.25
N TRP A 194 -12.99 -9.15 -3.19
CA TRP A 194 -13.69 -10.01 -2.24
C TRP A 194 -14.37 -9.24 -1.09
N ILE A 195 -13.81 -8.07 -0.72
CA ILE A 195 -14.31 -7.27 0.39
C ILE A 195 -15.57 -6.51 -0.02
N ASP A 196 -16.56 -6.44 0.87
CA ASP A 196 -17.75 -5.65 0.61
C ASP A 196 -17.47 -4.15 0.78
N ASN A 197 -17.93 -3.36 -0.20
CA ASN A 197 -17.70 -1.91 -0.22
C ASN A 197 -18.25 -1.19 1.01
N LYS A 198 -19.30 -1.73 1.68
CA LYS A 198 -19.82 -1.13 2.90
C LYS A 198 -18.85 -1.15 4.09
N ASP A 199 -17.86 -2.04 4.05
CA ASP A 199 -16.84 -2.18 5.09
C ASP A 199 -15.54 -1.44 4.75
N MET A 200 -15.46 -0.85 3.57
CA MET A 200 -14.37 0.08 3.18
C MET A 200 -14.82 1.53 3.35
N ASP A 201 -13.88 2.43 3.59
CA ASP A 201 -14.17 3.86 3.57
C ASP A 201 -14.50 4.28 2.12
N LYS A 202 -15.25 5.37 1.96
CA LYS A 202 -15.65 5.86 0.63
C LYS A 202 -14.41 6.19 -0.20
N PHE A 203 -14.34 5.69 -1.41
CA PHE A 203 -13.30 5.94 -2.39
C PHE A 203 -13.89 6.09 -3.79
N ASP A 204 -13.07 6.61 -4.72
CA ASP A 204 -13.45 6.73 -6.12
C ASP A 204 -13.53 5.34 -6.77
N SER A 205 -14.67 5.00 -7.36
CA SER A 205 -14.90 3.72 -8.04
C SER A 205 -13.90 3.46 -9.17
N ASP A 206 -13.33 4.51 -9.77
CA ASP A 206 -12.32 4.40 -10.81
C ASP A 206 -11.05 3.68 -10.34
N LEU A 207 -10.76 3.71 -9.04
CA LEU A 207 -9.64 2.98 -8.45
C LEU A 207 -9.77 1.45 -8.56
N THR A 208 -10.96 0.94 -8.81
CA THR A 208 -11.24 -0.50 -8.91
C THR A 208 -11.70 -0.96 -10.29
N GLN A 209 -11.69 -0.10 -11.30
CA GLN A 209 -12.08 -0.43 -12.67
C GLN A 209 -11.23 -1.55 -13.28
N ASN A 210 -9.93 -1.55 -12.99
CA ASN A 210 -9.02 -2.60 -13.47
C ASN A 210 -7.84 -2.78 -12.52
N TYR A 211 -7.03 -3.82 -12.75
CA TYR A 211 -5.91 -4.19 -11.87
C TYR A 211 -4.82 -3.12 -11.73
N SER A 212 -4.74 -2.18 -12.65
CA SER A 212 -3.71 -1.14 -12.65
C SER A 212 -4.23 0.23 -12.21
N SER A 213 -5.54 0.37 -11.93
CA SER A 213 -6.16 1.68 -11.67
C SER A 213 -5.51 2.40 -10.49
N ILE A 214 -5.29 1.72 -9.37
CA ILE A 214 -4.62 2.30 -8.20
C ILE A 214 -3.19 2.73 -8.55
N ASP A 215 -2.41 1.85 -9.19
CA ASP A 215 -1.02 2.16 -9.57
C ASP A 215 -0.93 3.30 -10.60
N SER A 216 -1.89 3.38 -11.52
CA SER A 216 -1.98 4.46 -12.52
C SER A 216 -2.40 5.80 -11.91
N SER A 217 -3.09 5.78 -10.79
CA SER A 217 -3.50 6.97 -10.04
C SER A 217 -2.52 7.37 -8.94
N SER A 218 -1.48 6.56 -8.69
CA SER A 218 -0.39 6.85 -7.76
C SER A 218 0.65 7.79 -8.39
N LEU A 219 1.58 8.29 -7.58
CA LEU A 219 2.67 9.18 -8.01
C LEU A 219 3.43 8.62 -9.23
N GLY A 220 3.54 9.43 -10.28
CA GLY A 220 4.19 9.06 -11.55
C GLY A 220 3.40 8.09 -12.42
N GLY A 221 2.17 7.75 -12.06
CA GLY A 221 1.32 6.84 -12.82
C GLY A 221 0.74 7.45 -14.09
N ARG A 222 0.47 8.76 -14.09
CA ARG A 222 0.00 9.54 -15.25
C ARG A 222 1.17 10.30 -15.87
N LYS A 223 1.15 10.41 -17.21
CA LYS A 223 2.17 11.18 -17.92
C LYS A 223 2.03 12.67 -17.59
N LYS A 224 3.12 13.28 -17.13
CA LYS A 224 3.25 14.72 -16.87
C LYS A 224 4.49 15.28 -17.58
N GLU A 225 4.47 16.56 -17.85
CA GLU A 225 5.64 17.33 -18.27
C GLU A 225 6.41 17.80 -17.03
N LEU A 226 7.67 18.15 -17.24
CA LEU A 226 8.50 18.70 -16.18
C LEU A 226 7.98 20.08 -15.81
N ALA A 227 7.60 20.26 -14.55
CA ALA A 227 7.17 21.55 -14.06
C ALA A 227 8.40 22.43 -13.73
N ASP A 228 8.29 23.75 -13.94
CA ASP A 228 9.41 24.69 -13.76
C ASP A 228 9.99 24.65 -12.34
N PHE A 229 9.16 24.47 -11.33
CA PHE A 229 9.59 24.39 -9.93
C PHE A 229 10.42 23.13 -9.58
N VAL A 230 10.55 22.20 -10.53
CA VAL A 230 11.30 20.94 -10.35
C VAL A 230 12.65 21.00 -11.08
N ASN A 231 12.90 22.03 -11.85
CA ASN A 231 14.09 22.14 -12.70
C ASN A 231 15.34 22.48 -11.88
N THR A 232 15.98 21.46 -11.31
CA THR A 232 17.23 21.58 -10.56
C THR A 232 18.40 21.06 -11.40
N ASN A 233 19.63 21.54 -11.13
CA ASN A 233 20.84 21.03 -11.78
C ASN A 233 21.01 19.53 -11.56
N ILE A 234 20.71 19.04 -10.35
CA ILE A 234 20.78 17.62 -9.98
C ILE A 234 19.88 16.78 -10.90
N LEU A 235 18.64 17.22 -11.11
CA LEU A 235 17.69 16.49 -11.97
C LEU A 235 18.12 16.56 -13.45
N THR A 236 18.58 17.72 -13.91
CA THR A 236 19.02 17.93 -15.30
C THR A 236 20.21 17.01 -15.64
N GLU A 237 21.23 16.95 -14.79
CA GLU A 237 22.38 16.06 -14.94
C GLU A 237 21.95 14.59 -14.92
N TYR A 238 21.04 14.21 -14.00
CA TYR A 238 20.53 12.86 -13.94
C TYR A 238 19.76 12.49 -15.23
N LEU A 239 18.86 13.34 -15.72
CA LEU A 239 18.11 13.10 -16.95
C LEU A 239 19.04 12.98 -18.18
N ALA A 240 20.16 13.72 -18.22
CA ALA A 240 21.15 13.59 -19.26
C ALA A 240 21.88 12.22 -19.21
N SER A 241 22.02 11.62 -18.03
CA SER A 241 22.73 10.35 -17.82
C SER A 241 21.93 9.10 -18.20
N ILE A 242 20.61 9.22 -18.41
CA ILE A 242 19.73 8.10 -18.77
C ILE A 242 19.21 8.23 -20.20
N LYS A 243 18.81 7.08 -20.78
CA LYS A 243 18.24 7.04 -22.13
C LYS A 243 16.97 7.87 -22.23
N GLU A 244 16.82 8.54 -23.37
CA GLU A 244 15.70 9.45 -23.63
C GLU A 244 14.34 8.78 -23.43
N ASN A 245 14.16 7.53 -23.88
CA ASN A 245 12.91 6.79 -23.71
C ASN A 245 12.58 6.42 -22.24
N LYS A 246 13.49 6.63 -21.29
CA LYS A 246 13.26 6.42 -19.84
C LYS A 246 12.90 7.70 -19.10
N ARG A 247 13.25 8.87 -19.67
CA ARG A 247 13.02 10.19 -19.06
C ARG A 247 11.55 10.47 -18.74
N PRO A 248 10.55 10.18 -19.61
CA PRO A 248 9.15 10.57 -19.35
C PRO A 248 8.59 10.01 -18.04
N LYS A 249 8.92 8.76 -17.67
CA LYS A 249 8.47 8.16 -16.40
C LYS A 249 9.14 8.79 -15.18
N VAL A 250 10.43 9.12 -15.29
CA VAL A 250 11.14 9.83 -14.23
C VAL A 250 10.56 11.22 -14.04
N ILE A 251 10.35 11.96 -15.12
CA ILE A 251 9.76 13.30 -15.11
C ILE A 251 8.39 13.28 -14.45
N SER A 252 7.49 12.37 -14.88
CA SER A 252 6.15 12.28 -14.29
C SER A 252 6.19 12.00 -12.79
N PHE A 253 7.06 11.08 -12.36
CA PHE A 253 7.21 10.75 -10.95
C PHE A 253 7.76 11.94 -10.13
N ILE A 254 8.83 12.57 -10.62
CA ILE A 254 9.48 13.67 -9.90
C ILE A 254 8.55 14.89 -9.83
N THR A 255 7.79 15.19 -10.88
CA THR A 255 6.81 16.27 -10.86
C THR A 255 5.75 16.04 -9.78
N ASP A 256 5.13 14.85 -9.74
CA ASP A 256 4.17 14.52 -8.67
C ASP A 256 4.81 14.55 -7.27
N TYR A 257 6.02 14.04 -7.15
CA TYR A 257 6.74 13.99 -5.89
C TYR A 257 7.00 15.41 -5.34
N PHE A 258 7.47 16.32 -6.16
CA PHE A 258 7.71 17.71 -5.75
C PHE A 258 6.41 18.47 -5.49
N GLU A 259 5.31 18.16 -6.20
CA GLU A 259 3.99 18.69 -5.84
C GLU A 259 3.58 18.29 -4.40
N VAL A 260 3.85 17.04 -3.99
CA VAL A 260 3.63 16.61 -2.61
C VAL A 260 4.52 17.38 -1.64
N LEU A 261 5.82 17.56 -1.94
CA LEU A 261 6.72 18.31 -1.08
C LEU A 261 6.30 19.79 -0.93
N ASN A 262 5.84 20.42 -2.01
CA ASN A 262 5.28 21.78 -1.96
C ASN A 262 4.05 21.84 -1.06
N ASN A 263 3.18 20.83 -1.14
CA ASN A 263 2.01 20.76 -0.27
C ASN A 263 2.39 20.51 1.20
N PHE A 264 3.50 19.79 1.49
CA PHE A 264 4.03 19.70 2.85
C PHE A 264 4.43 21.08 3.38
N ASN A 265 5.07 21.91 2.55
CA ASN A 265 5.40 23.27 2.92
C ASN A 265 4.17 24.13 3.24
N HIS A 266 3.06 23.91 2.50
CA HIS A 266 1.79 24.57 2.75
C HIS A 266 1.17 24.14 4.08
N VAL A 267 1.03 22.85 4.35
CA VAL A 267 0.27 22.34 5.51
C VAL A 267 1.05 22.33 6.81
N LEU A 268 2.40 22.29 6.77
CA LEU A 268 3.23 22.17 7.96
C LEU A 268 3.35 23.51 8.69
N LYS A 269 3.10 23.53 10.00
CA LYS A 269 3.30 24.67 10.88
C LYS A 269 4.77 25.07 10.94
N GLN A 270 5.03 26.34 11.31
CA GLN A 270 6.36 26.79 11.70
C GLN A 270 6.88 25.95 12.87
N GLN A 271 8.17 25.62 12.86
CA GLN A 271 8.82 24.70 13.80
C GLN A 271 8.34 23.24 13.71
N GLY A 272 7.44 22.92 12.79
CA GLY A 272 6.98 21.56 12.53
C GLY A 272 8.07 20.66 11.91
N PHE A 273 7.87 19.36 11.96
CA PHE A 273 8.84 18.38 11.47
C PHE A 273 8.30 17.55 10.32
N VAL A 274 9.17 17.25 9.35
CA VAL A 274 8.95 16.25 8.31
C VAL A 274 9.94 15.12 8.51
N MET A 275 9.46 13.90 8.63
CA MET A 275 10.26 12.68 8.64
C MET A 275 9.92 11.83 7.41
N MET A 276 10.91 11.57 6.56
CA MET A 276 10.74 10.82 5.33
C MET A 276 11.67 9.62 5.28
N THR A 277 11.10 8.44 5.02
CA THR A 277 11.90 7.25 4.67
C THR A 277 11.91 7.12 3.16
N ILE A 278 13.07 7.25 2.53
CA ILE A 278 13.25 7.21 1.08
C ILE A 278 14.45 6.37 0.66
N GLY A 279 14.49 5.99 -0.60
CA GLY A 279 15.59 5.23 -1.19
C GLY A 279 15.90 5.67 -2.61
N ASN A 280 17.15 5.49 -3.01
CA ASN A 280 17.66 5.84 -4.33
C ASN A 280 17.56 4.63 -5.26
N ARG A 281 16.47 4.54 -6.05
CA ARG A 281 16.31 3.46 -7.04
C ARG A 281 17.21 3.68 -8.27
N ARG A 282 17.36 2.64 -9.08
CA ARG A 282 18.04 2.75 -10.39
C ARG A 282 17.02 2.79 -11.54
N VAL A 283 17.28 3.66 -12.50
CA VAL A 283 16.65 3.67 -13.82
C VAL A 283 17.78 3.66 -14.85
N ASP A 284 17.72 2.79 -15.82
CA ASP A 284 18.78 2.62 -16.85
C ASP A 284 20.20 2.45 -16.25
N ASN A 285 20.30 1.72 -15.12
CA ASN A 285 21.50 1.53 -14.29
C ASN A 285 22.05 2.78 -13.57
N GLN A 286 21.51 3.95 -13.82
CA GLN A 286 21.85 5.17 -13.10
C GLN A 286 21.02 5.27 -11.81
N VAL A 287 21.64 5.71 -10.73
CA VAL A 287 20.96 5.91 -9.44
C VAL A 287 20.19 7.22 -9.49
N LEU A 288 18.87 7.17 -9.34
CA LEU A 288 18.06 8.37 -9.16
C LEU A 288 18.41 9.00 -7.80
N PRO A 289 18.97 10.22 -7.76
CA PRO A 289 19.43 10.85 -6.52
C PRO A 289 18.27 11.47 -5.72
N LEU A 290 17.27 10.63 -5.37
CA LEU A 290 16.04 11.10 -4.72
C LEU A 290 16.32 11.73 -3.35
N THR A 291 17.29 11.22 -2.61
CA THR A 291 17.71 11.80 -1.31
C THR A 291 18.29 13.20 -1.48
N GLU A 292 19.14 13.41 -2.47
CA GLU A 292 19.75 14.72 -2.73
C GLU A 292 18.71 15.72 -3.23
N LEU A 293 17.84 15.31 -4.16
CA LEU A 293 16.71 16.13 -4.62
C LEU A 293 15.79 16.53 -3.47
N THR A 294 15.52 15.63 -2.54
CA THR A 294 14.69 15.91 -1.35
C THR A 294 15.38 16.90 -0.40
N LYS A 295 16.69 16.71 -0.15
CA LYS A 295 17.47 17.63 0.70
C LYS A 295 17.55 19.01 0.07
N ASP A 296 17.84 19.09 -1.21
CA ASP A 296 17.92 20.36 -1.94
C ASP A 296 16.59 21.12 -1.85
N PHE A 297 15.46 20.45 -2.10
CA PHE A 297 14.14 21.06 -1.98
C PHE A 297 13.89 21.65 -0.58
N PHE A 298 14.07 20.87 0.47
CA PHE A 298 13.76 21.36 1.82
C PHE A 298 14.73 22.45 2.30
N ILE A 299 16.02 22.33 1.98
CA ILE A 299 17.02 23.36 2.36
C ILE A 299 16.74 24.68 1.63
N THR A 300 16.46 24.64 0.32
CA THR A 300 16.11 25.83 -0.46
C THR A 300 14.79 26.45 -0.03
N SER A 301 13.86 25.65 0.51
CA SER A 301 12.61 26.10 1.12
C SER A 301 12.78 26.61 2.56
N GLY A 302 14.01 26.72 3.09
CA GLY A 302 14.31 27.29 4.39
C GLY A 302 14.28 26.32 5.56
N TYR A 303 14.10 25.01 5.31
CA TYR A 303 14.13 23.99 6.37
C TYR A 303 15.55 23.68 6.82
N LYS A 304 15.65 23.22 8.07
CA LYS A 304 16.91 22.71 8.66
C LYS A 304 16.91 21.19 8.67
N LEU A 305 17.90 20.57 8.04
CA LEU A 305 18.13 19.12 8.18
C LEU A 305 18.59 18.83 9.60
N LYS A 306 17.80 18.07 10.37
CA LYS A 306 18.08 17.71 11.78
C LYS A 306 18.78 16.38 11.91
N ALA A 307 18.44 15.42 11.05
CA ALA A 307 19.08 14.11 11.04
C ALA A 307 18.98 13.45 9.67
N GLU A 308 19.99 12.69 9.35
CA GLU A 308 20.04 11.74 8.25
C GLU A 308 20.51 10.38 8.80
N LEU A 309 19.63 9.38 8.78
CA LEU A 309 19.91 8.05 9.27
C LEU A 309 19.91 7.08 8.10
N THR A 310 20.83 6.14 8.10
CA THR A 310 20.95 5.12 7.07
C THR A 310 20.51 3.76 7.60
N ARG A 311 19.67 3.05 6.86
CA ARG A 311 19.22 1.71 7.18
C ARG A 311 19.53 0.74 6.05
N ASN A 312 20.25 -0.34 6.35
CA ASN A 312 20.45 -1.44 5.41
C ASN A 312 19.22 -2.36 5.41
N ILE A 313 18.74 -2.70 4.21
CA ILE A 313 17.64 -3.66 4.04
C ILE A 313 18.20 -5.07 4.16
N THR A 314 18.05 -5.69 5.33
CA THR A 314 18.66 -6.99 5.68
C THR A 314 17.91 -8.20 5.12
N SER A 315 16.58 -8.11 4.95
CA SER A 315 15.76 -9.20 4.39
C SER A 315 15.03 -8.75 3.14
N LYS A 316 15.51 -9.16 1.98
CA LYS A 316 14.84 -8.90 0.69
C LYS A 316 14.13 -10.14 0.19
N ARG A 317 12.84 -10.02 -0.10
CA ARG A 317 12.11 -10.96 -0.97
C ARG A 317 12.48 -10.77 -2.45
N MET A 318 13.17 -9.69 -2.80
CA MET A 318 13.63 -9.40 -4.17
C MET A 318 15.04 -9.93 -4.40
N PRO A 319 15.38 -10.35 -5.63
CA PRO A 319 16.74 -10.77 -5.97
C PRO A 319 17.74 -9.66 -5.65
N ARG A 320 18.91 -10.02 -5.10
CA ARG A 320 20.00 -9.06 -4.87
C ARG A 320 20.49 -8.39 -6.15
N LYS A 321 20.24 -9.01 -7.30
CA LYS A 321 20.62 -8.54 -8.63
C LYS A 321 19.40 -8.57 -9.55
N VAL A 322 19.03 -7.44 -10.14
CA VAL A 322 17.70 -7.23 -10.77
C VAL A 322 17.70 -7.21 -12.29
N SER A 323 18.82 -6.96 -12.95
CA SER A 323 18.89 -6.98 -14.41
C SER A 323 20.28 -7.34 -14.90
N ARG A 324 20.33 -7.88 -16.12
CA ARG A 324 21.58 -8.05 -16.86
C ARG A 324 21.62 -6.95 -17.93
N VAL A 325 22.47 -5.95 -17.72
CA VAL A 325 22.81 -5.00 -18.77
C VAL A 325 24.22 -5.34 -19.21
N ASN A 326 24.41 -5.57 -20.49
CA ASN A 326 25.69 -6.01 -21.06
C ASN A 326 26.27 -7.28 -20.37
N ARG A 327 25.41 -8.24 -20.03
CA ARG A 327 25.72 -9.48 -19.30
C ARG A 327 26.20 -9.31 -17.86
N THR A 328 26.30 -8.10 -17.33
CA THR A 328 26.62 -7.83 -15.93
C THR A 328 25.35 -7.65 -15.10
N ALA A 329 25.31 -8.31 -13.94
CA ALA A 329 24.19 -8.20 -13.03
C ALA A 329 24.34 -6.93 -12.18
N VAL A 330 23.28 -6.11 -12.13
CA VAL A 330 23.25 -4.85 -11.38
C VAL A 330 22.67 -5.08 -10.01
N GLU A 331 23.31 -4.56 -8.97
CA GLU A 331 22.82 -4.64 -7.60
C GLU A 331 21.51 -3.87 -7.44
N SER A 332 20.56 -4.49 -6.76
CA SER A 332 19.32 -3.80 -6.36
C SER A 332 19.61 -2.83 -5.22
N MET A 333 18.75 -1.82 -5.06
CA MET A 333 18.80 -0.91 -3.90
C MET A 333 18.79 -1.71 -2.60
N ASN A 334 19.76 -1.48 -1.71
CA ASN A 334 19.92 -2.19 -0.43
C ASN A 334 19.92 -1.25 0.79
N THR A 335 19.79 0.06 0.54
CA THR A 335 19.87 1.10 1.54
C THR A 335 18.65 2.00 1.48
N GLU A 336 18.12 2.36 2.63
CA GLU A 336 17.11 3.39 2.82
C GLU A 336 17.64 4.47 3.74
N TYR A 337 17.12 5.67 3.57
CA TYR A 337 17.49 6.86 4.32
C TYR A 337 16.27 7.39 5.07
N VAL A 338 16.45 7.76 6.33
CA VAL A 338 15.45 8.50 7.08
C VAL A 338 15.95 9.93 7.21
N LEU A 339 15.29 10.84 6.54
CA LEU A 339 15.59 12.26 6.56
C LEU A 339 14.60 12.97 7.49
N ILE A 340 15.12 13.80 8.40
CA ILE A 340 14.30 14.58 9.33
C ILE A 340 14.61 16.06 9.13
N PHE A 341 13.58 16.81 8.74
CA PHE A 341 13.68 18.26 8.54
C PHE A 341 12.78 18.99 9.53
N GLN A 342 13.16 20.22 9.87
CA GLN A 342 12.35 21.17 10.64
C GLN A 342 12.14 22.43 9.82
N LYS A 343 10.87 22.87 9.69
CA LYS A 343 10.46 24.13 9.04
C LYS A 343 10.86 25.35 9.88
#